data_299027686db45f0a76641293fbf35962
#
_entry.id   299027686db45f0a76641293fbf35962
#
_cell.length_a   1.000
_cell.length_b   1.000
_cell.length_c   1.000
_cell.angle_alpha   90.00
_cell.angle_beta   90.00
_cell.angle_gamma   90.00
#
_symmetry.space_group_name_H-M   'P 1'
#
loop_
_entity.id
_entity.type
_entity.pdbx_description
1 polymer ?
#
loop_
_entity_poly.entity_id
_entity_poly.type
_entity_poly.pdbx_seq_one_letter_code
_entity_poly.pdbx_strand_id
1 'polypeptide(L)'
;IMAFWFDKGVDGFRVDMASSLIKNDPDKKEVSKLWNEMRAWKDQYYPETVLISEWANPQQAIPAGFNIDFYIHFGLKGYASLFFDRKTPWGKWEQSYKNCYFDKQGKGSLKEFSENYTKAFNATKNLGYIAVPSANHDYQRPNIGTRNTPDQLKVAMTFFLTMPGIPFIYYGDEIGMKYQMNLPNKEGSNERSGTRTPMQWTKGKNAGFSTSAPDKLYFPVDTENGKLTVEAQQGDQNSLLSYTRKLTALRHSAKALDNEGDWKLLNQKGQEYPMVYERTLGEEKYVVVVNPGVKAASLNISSVGGKSVSVLSTGKVVYKSGRKTDVIKASGISAAIFKVER
;
A
#
# COMPACT_ATOMS: atom_id res chain seq x y z
N ILE A 1 20.38 -0.92 24.11
CA ILE A 1 20.57 -1.24 22.69
C ILE A 1 20.12 -0.06 21.82
N MET A 2 18.87 0.42 21.95
CA MET A 2 18.33 1.51 21.12
C MET A 2 19.15 2.79 21.23
N ALA A 3 19.51 3.26 22.46
CA ALA A 3 20.34 4.42 22.66
C ALA A 3 21.65 4.38 21.85
N PHE A 4 22.35 3.24 21.87
CA PHE A 4 23.60 3.07 21.11
C PHE A 4 23.43 3.39 19.61
N TRP A 5 22.31 2.95 19.00
CA TRP A 5 22.05 3.21 17.59
C TRP A 5 21.55 4.62 17.33
N PHE A 6 20.72 5.18 18.21
CA PHE A 6 20.30 6.57 18.12
C PHE A 6 21.51 7.52 18.21
N ASP A 7 22.45 7.24 19.12
CA ASP A 7 23.71 8.00 19.24
C ASP A 7 24.60 7.90 17.97
N LYS A 8 24.40 6.86 17.16
CA LYS A 8 25.03 6.70 15.82
C LYS A 8 24.26 7.38 14.69
N GLY A 9 23.13 8.04 14.98
CA GLY A 9 22.32 8.76 14.00
C GLY A 9 21.25 7.93 13.29
N VAL A 10 20.80 6.83 13.88
CA VAL A 10 19.66 6.07 13.34
C VAL A 10 18.36 6.82 13.66
N ASP A 11 17.51 7.02 12.65
CA ASP A 11 16.27 7.80 12.78
C ASP A 11 15.11 7.02 13.40
N GLY A 12 15.24 5.70 13.56
CA GLY A 12 14.19 4.89 14.16
C GLY A 12 14.41 3.39 14.02
N PHE A 13 13.42 2.63 14.49
CA PHE A 13 13.43 1.17 14.44
C PHE A 13 12.12 0.62 13.91
N ARG A 14 12.21 -0.31 12.97
CA ARG A 14 11.13 -1.27 12.72
C ARG A 14 11.29 -2.42 13.70
N VAL A 15 10.27 -2.68 14.48
CA VAL A 15 10.27 -3.69 15.53
C VAL A 15 9.53 -4.94 15.05
N ASP A 16 10.29 -6.01 14.89
CA ASP A 16 9.77 -7.32 14.51
C ASP A 16 8.87 -7.90 15.60
N MET A 17 7.75 -8.50 15.19
CA MET A 17 6.81 -9.21 16.09
C MET A 17 6.50 -8.44 17.38
N ALA A 18 6.33 -7.13 17.31
CA ALA A 18 6.23 -6.23 18.45
C ALA A 18 5.17 -6.61 19.50
N SER A 19 4.08 -7.26 19.05
CA SER A 19 2.98 -7.71 19.93
C SER A 19 3.27 -8.96 20.75
N SER A 20 4.40 -9.62 20.54
CA SER A 20 4.69 -10.96 21.09
C SER A 20 5.86 -11.03 22.05
N LEU A 21 6.42 -9.87 22.47
CA LEU A 21 7.58 -9.82 23.37
C LEU A 21 7.27 -10.39 24.76
N ILE A 22 6.05 -10.22 25.24
CA ILE A 22 5.63 -10.76 26.53
C ILE A 22 4.74 -11.98 26.28
N LYS A 23 5.12 -13.10 26.92
CA LYS A 23 4.36 -14.35 26.83
C LYS A 23 3.14 -14.31 27.74
N ASN A 24 2.10 -15.08 27.39
CA ASN A 24 0.86 -15.18 28.16
C ASN A 24 0.13 -13.83 28.39
N ASP A 25 0.25 -12.91 27.43
CA ASP A 25 -0.41 -11.60 27.41
C ASP A 25 -1.42 -11.54 26.26
N PRO A 26 -2.59 -12.23 26.37
CA PRO A 26 -3.56 -12.31 25.28
C PRO A 26 -4.18 -10.96 24.95
N ASP A 27 -4.45 -10.13 25.97
CA ASP A 27 -5.04 -8.79 25.84
C ASP A 27 -4.01 -7.71 25.45
N LYS A 28 -2.74 -8.07 25.34
CA LYS A 28 -1.63 -7.16 25.01
C LYS A 28 -1.43 -6.02 26.03
N LYS A 29 -1.83 -6.21 27.28
CA LYS A 29 -1.73 -5.19 28.33
C LYS A 29 -0.28 -4.95 28.77
N GLU A 30 0.42 -6.02 29.07
CA GLU A 30 1.80 -5.95 29.58
C GLU A 30 2.77 -5.51 28.46
N VAL A 31 2.62 -6.01 27.26
CA VAL A 31 3.43 -5.56 26.12
C VAL A 31 3.15 -4.10 25.76
N SER A 32 1.90 -3.64 25.87
CA SER A 32 1.55 -2.22 25.68
C SER A 32 2.18 -1.33 26.74
N LYS A 33 2.19 -1.76 28.01
CA LYS A 33 2.87 -1.03 29.09
C LYS A 33 4.36 -0.89 28.80
N LEU A 34 5.02 -1.99 28.44
CA LEU A 34 6.44 -1.99 28.06
C LEU A 34 6.74 -0.97 26.94
N TRP A 35 5.95 -0.99 25.86
CA TRP A 35 6.18 -0.08 24.73
C TRP A 35 5.87 1.38 25.06
N ASN A 36 4.88 1.65 25.90
CA ASN A 36 4.62 3.01 26.38
C ASN A 36 5.76 3.55 27.25
N GLU A 37 6.38 2.72 28.10
CA GLU A 37 7.57 3.09 28.86
C GLU A 37 8.76 3.37 27.90
N MET A 38 8.98 2.52 26.92
CA MET A 38 10.01 2.73 25.90
C MET A 38 9.75 3.96 25.05
N ARG A 39 8.50 4.24 24.71
CA ARG A 39 8.10 5.44 23.98
C ARG A 39 8.36 6.70 24.80
N ALA A 40 7.99 6.74 26.06
CA ALA A 40 8.23 7.88 26.94
C ALA A 40 9.73 8.15 27.09
N TRP A 41 10.54 7.11 27.30
CA TRP A 41 12.00 7.22 27.32
C TRP A 41 12.56 7.77 25.99
N LYS A 42 12.11 7.21 24.86
CA LYS A 42 12.56 7.65 23.54
C LYS A 42 12.19 9.12 23.29
N ASP A 43 10.94 9.52 23.58
CA ASP A 43 10.49 10.90 23.38
C ASP A 43 11.24 11.91 24.24
N GLN A 44 11.69 11.51 25.44
CA GLN A 44 12.49 12.35 26.33
C GLN A 44 13.93 12.57 25.81
N TYR A 45 14.58 11.52 25.29
CA TYR A 45 16.01 11.56 24.95
C TYR A 45 16.30 11.62 23.44
N TYR A 46 15.36 11.14 22.61
CA TYR A 46 15.48 11.04 21.15
C TYR A 46 14.17 11.43 20.47
N PRO A 47 13.66 12.66 20.66
CA PRO A 47 12.31 13.08 20.23
C PRO A 47 12.11 12.98 18.71
N GLU A 48 13.14 13.18 17.90
CA GLU A 48 13.08 13.17 16.43
C GLU A 48 13.07 11.76 15.83
N THR A 49 13.15 10.71 16.66
CA THR A 49 13.19 9.32 16.16
C THR A 49 11.80 8.67 16.16
N VAL A 50 11.66 7.59 15.41
CA VAL A 50 10.37 6.89 15.25
C VAL A 50 10.45 5.40 15.60
N LEU A 51 9.33 4.87 16.12
CA LEU A 51 9.12 3.44 16.32
C LEU A 51 8.03 2.96 15.36
N ILE A 52 8.36 1.96 14.56
CA ILE A 52 7.46 1.33 13.58
C ILE A 52 7.25 -0.12 14.03
N SER A 53 6.02 -0.52 14.28
CA SER A 53 5.74 -1.89 14.72
C SER A 53 5.41 -2.83 13.56
N GLU A 54 5.81 -4.07 13.67
CA GLU A 54 5.15 -5.17 13.01
C GLU A 54 4.19 -5.84 14.01
N TRP A 55 3.07 -5.19 14.22
CA TRP A 55 1.97 -5.68 15.05
C TRP A 55 0.77 -6.08 14.19
N ALA A 56 0.62 -5.40 13.07
CA ALA A 56 -0.47 -5.57 12.10
C ALA A 56 -1.87 -5.34 12.70
N ASN A 57 -1.95 -4.53 13.74
CA ASN A 57 -3.18 -4.04 14.31
C ASN A 57 -2.99 -2.60 14.84
N PRO A 58 -3.10 -1.60 13.95
CA PRO A 58 -2.85 -0.19 14.32
C PRO A 58 -3.66 0.30 15.51
N GLN A 59 -4.89 -0.21 15.70
CA GLN A 59 -5.74 0.15 16.84
C GLN A 59 -5.15 -0.27 18.19
N GLN A 60 -4.28 -1.27 18.22
CA GLN A 60 -3.57 -1.71 19.42
C GLN A 60 -2.16 -1.12 19.48
N ALA A 61 -1.41 -1.20 18.39
CA ALA A 61 -0.02 -0.83 18.33
C ALA A 61 0.24 0.67 18.58
N ILE A 62 -0.56 1.54 17.95
CA ILE A 62 -0.36 2.99 18.07
C ILE A 62 -0.64 3.47 19.49
N PRO A 63 -1.75 3.13 20.16
CA PRO A 63 -1.94 3.45 21.58
C PRO A 63 -0.94 2.77 22.51
N ALA A 64 -0.32 1.66 22.10
CA ALA A 64 0.74 0.99 22.84
C ALA A 64 2.09 1.72 22.81
N GLY A 65 2.24 2.81 22.02
CA GLY A 65 3.44 3.63 21.99
C GLY A 65 4.15 3.71 20.63
N PHE A 66 3.67 3.06 19.59
CA PHE A 66 4.26 3.13 18.26
C PHE A 66 3.82 4.39 17.50
N ASN A 67 4.73 4.96 16.73
CA ASN A 67 4.42 6.07 15.81
C ASN A 67 3.67 5.58 14.57
N ILE A 68 4.03 4.36 14.09
CA ILE A 68 3.51 3.77 12.86
C ILE A 68 3.27 2.27 13.09
N ASP A 69 2.17 1.74 12.55
CA ASP A 69 1.97 0.29 12.43
C ASP A 69 1.52 -0.09 11.02
N PHE A 70 1.87 -1.28 10.59
CA PHE A 70 1.53 -1.80 9.27
C PHE A 70 0.11 -2.37 9.24
N TYR A 71 -0.63 -2.00 8.20
CA TYR A 71 -1.86 -2.66 7.79
C TYR A 71 -1.53 -3.64 6.66
N ILE A 72 -1.37 -4.91 7.01
CA ILE A 72 -0.84 -5.96 6.13
C ILE A 72 -1.72 -7.21 6.11
N HIS A 73 -1.21 -8.31 5.56
CA HIS A 73 -1.97 -9.54 5.27
C HIS A 73 -2.36 -10.37 6.49
N PHE A 74 -1.79 -10.12 7.66
CA PHE A 74 -2.19 -10.76 8.93
C PHE A 74 -2.67 -9.71 9.93
N GLY A 75 -3.10 -10.17 11.11
CA GLY A 75 -3.61 -9.26 12.14
C GLY A 75 -4.97 -8.68 11.78
N LEU A 76 -5.09 -7.36 11.65
CA LEU A 76 -6.35 -6.70 11.32
C LEU A 76 -6.77 -7.03 9.89
N LYS A 77 -7.97 -7.59 9.73
CA LYS A 77 -8.50 -8.00 8.43
C LYS A 77 -8.74 -6.81 7.49
N GLY A 78 -8.69 -7.07 6.16
CA GLY A 78 -9.04 -6.12 5.11
C GLY A 78 -7.97 -5.92 4.06
N TYR A 79 -6.68 -5.88 4.41
CA TYR A 79 -5.62 -5.79 3.41
C TYR A 79 -5.64 -6.98 2.44
N ALA A 80 -5.75 -8.19 2.98
CA ALA A 80 -5.80 -9.40 2.18
C ALA A 80 -7.03 -9.44 1.26
N SER A 81 -8.20 -8.91 1.69
CA SER A 81 -9.38 -8.81 0.82
C SER A 81 -9.17 -7.92 -0.40
N LEU A 82 -8.23 -6.98 -0.33
CA LEU A 82 -7.88 -6.14 -1.47
C LEU A 82 -6.92 -6.85 -2.45
N PHE A 83 -5.92 -7.60 -1.97
CA PHE A 83 -4.78 -8.00 -2.79
C PHE A 83 -4.51 -9.50 -2.87
N PHE A 84 -5.09 -10.34 -1.98
CA PHE A 84 -4.77 -11.77 -1.89
C PHE A 84 -5.92 -12.64 -2.36
N ASP A 85 -5.77 -13.29 -3.49
CA ASP A 85 -6.70 -14.29 -3.98
C ASP A 85 -6.14 -15.71 -3.83
N ARG A 86 -7.05 -16.73 -3.87
CA ARG A 86 -6.68 -18.15 -3.73
C ARG A 86 -5.90 -18.72 -4.91
N LYS A 87 -5.71 -17.97 -5.97
CA LYS A 87 -4.96 -18.40 -7.17
C LYS A 87 -3.48 -18.08 -7.06
N THR A 88 -3.09 -17.33 -6.02
CA THR A 88 -1.69 -17.01 -5.74
C THR A 88 -1.07 -18.04 -4.80
N PRO A 89 0.25 -18.11 -4.67
CA PRO A 89 0.93 -18.97 -3.69
C PRO A 89 0.43 -18.77 -2.25
N TRP A 90 0.02 -17.55 -1.94
CA TRP A 90 -0.56 -17.15 -0.66
C TRP A 90 -2.02 -17.56 -0.48
N GLY A 91 -2.61 -18.21 -1.47
CA GLY A 91 -3.99 -18.68 -1.46
C GLY A 91 -4.31 -19.76 -0.44
N LYS A 92 -3.29 -20.33 0.21
CA LYS A 92 -3.42 -21.32 1.29
C LYS A 92 -3.56 -20.69 2.67
N TRP A 93 -3.32 -19.39 2.79
CA TRP A 93 -3.38 -18.68 4.06
C TRP A 93 -4.82 -18.35 4.44
N GLU A 94 -5.12 -18.28 5.74
CA GLU A 94 -6.48 -18.05 6.26
C GLU A 94 -7.14 -16.78 5.73
N GLN A 95 -6.36 -15.76 5.39
CA GLN A 95 -6.84 -14.49 4.85
C GLN A 95 -6.80 -14.42 3.32
N SER A 96 -6.99 -15.53 2.61
CA SER A 96 -7.10 -15.53 1.17
C SER A 96 -8.56 -15.53 0.71
N TYR A 97 -8.83 -14.92 -0.44
CA TYR A 97 -10.17 -14.71 -0.99
C TYR A 97 -10.33 -15.40 -2.35
N LYS A 98 -11.55 -15.87 -2.67
CA LYS A 98 -11.84 -16.41 -4.00
C LYS A 98 -11.52 -15.39 -5.10
N ASN A 99 -11.83 -14.13 -4.83
CA ASN A 99 -11.49 -12.98 -5.66
C ASN A 99 -11.13 -11.82 -4.72
N CYS A 100 -9.91 -11.31 -4.81
CA CYS A 100 -9.57 -10.07 -4.12
C CYS A 100 -10.12 -8.86 -4.90
N TYR A 101 -10.17 -7.69 -4.25
CA TYR A 101 -10.73 -6.49 -4.87
C TYR A 101 -9.92 -6.05 -6.12
N PHE A 102 -8.60 -6.11 -6.06
CA PHE A 102 -7.70 -5.76 -7.16
C PHE A 102 -7.50 -6.89 -8.20
N ASP A 103 -8.34 -7.93 -8.18
CA ASP A 103 -8.42 -8.90 -9.28
C ASP A 103 -9.13 -8.28 -10.49
N LYS A 104 -8.58 -8.52 -11.69
CA LYS A 104 -9.13 -7.98 -12.94
C LYS A 104 -10.57 -8.39 -13.26
N GLN A 105 -11.08 -9.44 -12.64
CA GLN A 105 -12.47 -9.88 -12.86
C GLN A 105 -13.51 -8.94 -12.25
N GLY A 106 -13.10 -8.08 -11.28
CA GLY A 106 -14.01 -7.16 -10.62
C GLY A 106 -15.11 -7.86 -9.81
N LYS A 107 -14.73 -8.91 -9.06
CA LYS A 107 -15.66 -9.72 -8.23
C LYS A 107 -15.30 -9.71 -6.75
N GLY A 108 -14.31 -8.94 -6.34
CA GLY A 108 -13.96 -8.75 -4.93
C GLY A 108 -14.93 -7.81 -4.21
N SER A 109 -14.77 -7.69 -2.90
CA SER A 109 -15.60 -6.83 -2.06
C SER A 109 -14.76 -5.83 -1.27
N LEU A 110 -15.30 -4.63 -1.11
CA LEU A 110 -14.73 -3.57 -0.25
C LEU A 110 -15.14 -3.72 1.22
N LYS A 111 -16.13 -4.55 1.51
CA LYS A 111 -16.78 -4.59 2.82
C LYS A 111 -15.78 -4.74 3.96
N GLU A 112 -14.96 -5.79 3.93
CA GLU A 112 -14.04 -6.09 5.01
C GLU A 112 -12.98 -5.00 5.18
N PHE A 113 -12.43 -4.52 4.06
CA PHE A 113 -11.49 -3.39 4.09
C PHE A 113 -12.14 -2.13 4.65
N SER A 114 -13.30 -1.74 4.12
CA SER A 114 -13.97 -0.50 4.52
C SER A 114 -14.32 -0.48 6.00
N GLU A 115 -14.86 -1.58 6.53
CA GLU A 115 -15.25 -1.70 7.93
C GLU A 115 -14.03 -1.63 8.87
N ASN A 116 -12.99 -2.41 8.58
CA ASN A 116 -11.82 -2.50 9.47
C ASN A 116 -10.87 -1.30 9.33
N TYR A 117 -10.59 -0.87 8.09
CA TYR A 117 -9.70 0.27 7.88
C TYR A 117 -10.31 1.57 8.40
N THR A 118 -11.60 1.85 8.14
CA THR A 118 -12.27 3.05 8.65
C THR A 118 -12.23 3.10 10.17
N LYS A 119 -12.48 1.96 10.83
CA LYS A 119 -12.42 1.87 12.29
C LYS A 119 -11.00 2.12 12.80
N ALA A 120 -9.99 1.50 12.16
CA ALA A 120 -8.60 1.69 12.53
C ALA A 120 -8.15 3.14 12.31
N PHE A 121 -8.46 3.72 11.16
CA PHE A 121 -8.13 5.10 10.85
C PHE A 121 -8.71 6.09 11.87
N ASN A 122 -10.01 5.96 12.18
CA ASN A 122 -10.66 6.84 13.15
C ASN A 122 -10.11 6.68 14.56
N ALA A 123 -9.66 5.48 14.94
CA ALA A 123 -9.08 5.23 16.27
C ALA A 123 -7.64 5.73 16.40
N THR A 124 -6.91 5.90 15.30
CA THR A 124 -5.47 6.19 15.33
C THR A 124 -5.08 7.55 14.77
N LYS A 125 -5.96 8.20 13.99
CA LYS A 125 -5.69 9.56 13.53
C LYS A 125 -5.47 10.49 14.73
N ASN A 126 -4.48 11.36 14.65
CA ASN A 126 -3.97 12.23 15.72
C ASN A 126 -3.11 11.53 16.80
N LEU A 127 -2.91 10.20 16.73
CA LEU A 127 -2.04 9.46 17.64
C LEU A 127 -0.78 8.93 16.92
N GLY A 128 -0.93 8.56 15.67
CA GLY A 128 0.12 8.00 14.84
C GLY A 128 -0.43 7.60 13.47
N TYR A 129 0.37 6.87 12.69
CA TYR A 129 0.06 6.62 11.29
C TYR A 129 -0.11 5.14 10.98
N ILE A 130 -1.07 4.83 10.13
CA ILE A 130 -1.20 3.52 9.49
C ILE A 130 -0.31 3.50 8.25
N ALA A 131 0.56 2.49 8.13
CA ALA A 131 1.30 2.22 6.90
C ALA A 131 0.58 1.16 6.07
N VAL A 132 0.30 1.48 4.80
CA VAL A 132 -0.27 0.52 3.83
C VAL A 132 0.80 0.23 2.78
N PRO A 133 1.61 -0.83 2.97
CA PRO A 133 2.71 -1.12 2.06
C PRO A 133 2.23 -1.79 0.77
N SER A 134 2.97 -1.57 -0.33
CA SER A 134 2.70 -2.24 -1.61
C SER A 134 2.99 -3.73 -1.53
N ALA A 135 4.10 -4.07 -0.89
CA ALA A 135 4.55 -5.42 -0.55
C ALA A 135 5.59 -5.35 0.56
N ASN A 136 6.14 -6.49 0.95
CA ASN A 136 7.34 -6.59 1.76
C ASN A 136 8.08 -7.90 1.50
N HIS A 137 9.12 -8.18 2.29
CA HIS A 137 9.93 -9.40 2.20
C HIS A 137 9.22 -10.68 2.68
N ASP A 138 8.02 -10.58 3.23
CA ASP A 138 7.25 -11.69 3.80
C ASP A 138 5.97 -12.03 3.04
N TYR A 139 5.57 -11.24 2.04
CA TYR A 139 4.41 -11.55 1.23
C TYR A 139 4.53 -11.07 -0.23
N GLN A 140 3.51 -11.39 -1.02
CA GLN A 140 3.51 -11.20 -2.46
C GLN A 140 3.63 -9.74 -2.91
N ARG A 141 4.24 -9.53 -4.07
CA ARG A 141 4.25 -8.23 -4.78
C ARG A 141 2.90 -7.93 -5.42
N PRO A 142 2.59 -6.65 -5.74
CA PRO A 142 1.40 -6.30 -6.52
C PRO A 142 1.35 -7.02 -7.87
N ASN A 143 2.50 -7.20 -8.54
CA ASN A 143 2.58 -7.94 -9.80
C ASN A 143 2.59 -9.45 -9.55
N ILE A 144 1.39 -10.02 -9.45
CA ILE A 144 1.18 -11.47 -9.28
C ILE A 144 -0.18 -11.89 -9.87
N GLY A 145 -0.25 -13.13 -10.36
CA GLY A 145 -1.49 -13.74 -10.81
C GLY A 145 -2.13 -12.96 -11.96
N THR A 146 -3.37 -12.53 -11.78
CA THR A 146 -4.13 -11.81 -12.82
C THR A 146 -3.84 -10.31 -12.85
N ARG A 147 -3.13 -9.77 -11.86
CA ARG A 147 -2.68 -8.38 -11.80
C ARG A 147 -1.25 -8.28 -12.33
N ASN A 148 -1.08 -8.28 -13.64
CA ASN A 148 0.21 -8.45 -14.30
C ASN A 148 0.46 -7.49 -15.49
N THR A 149 -0.34 -6.46 -15.63
CA THR A 149 -0.13 -5.43 -16.65
C THR A 149 0.27 -4.09 -16.03
N PRO A 150 1.05 -3.24 -16.72
CA PRO A 150 1.43 -1.92 -16.22
C PRO A 150 0.22 -1.08 -15.79
N ASP A 151 -0.89 -1.12 -16.52
CA ASP A 151 -2.07 -0.32 -16.18
C ASP A 151 -2.76 -0.81 -14.91
N GLN A 152 -2.82 -2.13 -14.66
CA GLN A 152 -3.31 -2.66 -13.40
C GLN A 152 -2.42 -2.24 -12.22
N LEU A 153 -1.11 -2.20 -12.43
CA LEU A 153 -0.16 -1.76 -11.40
C LEU A 153 -0.25 -0.26 -11.15
N LYS A 154 -0.49 0.57 -12.18
CA LYS A 154 -0.77 2.00 -12.00
C LYS A 154 -2.02 2.22 -11.14
N VAL A 155 -3.07 1.42 -11.36
CA VAL A 155 -4.29 1.47 -10.54
C VAL A 155 -3.99 1.11 -9.08
N ALA A 156 -3.17 0.08 -8.84
CA ALA A 156 -2.75 -0.29 -7.49
C ALA A 156 -1.87 0.81 -6.84
N MET A 157 -0.90 1.38 -7.58
CA MET A 157 -0.05 2.47 -7.08
C MET A 157 -0.86 3.73 -6.75
N THR A 158 -1.92 4.02 -7.53
CA THR A 158 -2.84 5.11 -7.18
C THR A 158 -3.43 4.90 -5.79
N PHE A 159 -3.89 3.69 -5.47
CA PHE A 159 -4.37 3.37 -4.12
C PHE A 159 -3.28 3.55 -3.07
N PHE A 160 -2.13 2.88 -3.20
CA PHE A 160 -1.07 2.93 -2.17
C PHE A 160 -0.58 4.35 -1.87
N LEU A 161 -0.41 5.18 -2.91
CA LEU A 161 0.15 6.53 -2.77
C LEU A 161 -0.89 7.61 -2.47
N THR A 162 -2.18 7.30 -2.46
CA THR A 162 -3.24 8.28 -2.10
C THR A 162 -3.99 7.91 -0.82
N MET A 163 -3.74 6.74 -0.23
CA MET A 163 -4.23 6.43 1.11
C MET A 163 -3.55 7.32 2.17
N PRO A 164 -4.26 7.65 3.28
CA PRO A 164 -3.65 8.40 4.37
C PRO A 164 -2.56 7.59 5.09
N GLY A 165 -1.79 8.26 5.93
CA GLY A 165 -0.68 7.66 6.66
C GLY A 165 0.60 7.56 5.83
N ILE A 166 1.48 6.63 6.16
CA ILE A 166 2.81 6.53 5.56
C ILE A 166 2.83 5.45 4.48
N PRO A 167 3.03 5.79 3.19
CA PRO A 167 3.17 4.79 2.15
C PRO A 167 4.54 4.11 2.24
N PHE A 168 4.55 2.78 2.13
CA PHE A 168 5.76 1.97 2.01
C PHE A 168 5.75 1.28 0.66
N ILE A 169 6.60 1.73 -0.25
CA ILE A 169 6.79 1.08 -1.55
C ILE A 169 7.95 0.11 -1.44
N TYR A 170 7.66 -1.17 -1.59
CA TYR A 170 8.69 -2.20 -1.56
C TYR A 170 9.52 -2.12 -2.85
N TYR A 171 10.85 -2.26 -2.73
CA TYR A 171 11.75 -2.07 -3.86
C TYR A 171 11.33 -2.90 -5.08
N GLY A 172 11.35 -2.27 -6.25
CA GLY A 172 10.99 -2.87 -7.52
C GLY A 172 9.49 -2.90 -7.82
N ASP A 173 8.60 -2.61 -6.86
CA ASP A 173 7.17 -2.49 -7.14
C ASP A 173 6.88 -1.25 -8.00
N GLU A 174 7.69 -0.20 -7.88
CA GLU A 174 7.64 1.01 -8.70
C GLU A 174 7.97 0.79 -10.18
N ILE A 175 8.67 -0.30 -10.50
CA ILE A 175 8.93 -0.76 -11.88
C ILE A 175 8.12 -2.00 -12.25
N GLY A 176 7.29 -2.50 -11.34
CA GLY A 176 6.42 -3.64 -11.55
C GLY A 176 7.13 -4.99 -11.53
N MET A 177 8.18 -5.17 -10.73
CA MET A 177 8.81 -6.47 -10.55
C MET A 177 7.79 -7.53 -10.16
N LYS A 178 7.89 -8.70 -10.78
CA LYS A 178 6.98 -9.82 -10.51
C LYS A 178 7.35 -10.55 -9.23
N TYR A 179 6.36 -11.08 -8.55
CA TYR A 179 6.58 -12.19 -7.65
C TYR A 179 6.99 -13.43 -8.48
N GLN A 180 8.17 -13.97 -8.24
CA GLN A 180 8.67 -15.12 -8.98
C GLN A 180 8.19 -16.42 -8.33
N MET A 181 7.46 -17.21 -9.12
CA MET A 181 6.91 -18.50 -8.70
C MET A 181 7.98 -19.59 -8.66
N ASN A 182 7.77 -20.60 -7.83
CA ASN A 182 8.55 -21.85 -7.84
C ASN A 182 10.05 -21.67 -7.53
N LEU A 183 10.45 -20.60 -6.87
CA LEU A 183 11.81 -20.47 -6.39
C LEU A 183 12.06 -21.42 -5.20
N PRO A 184 13.30 -21.92 -5.04
CA PRO A 184 13.64 -22.77 -3.91
C PRO A 184 13.47 -22.02 -2.58
N ASN A 185 12.93 -22.70 -1.59
CA ASN A 185 12.92 -22.18 -0.23
C ASN A 185 14.35 -22.15 0.32
N LYS A 186 14.80 -21.00 0.75
CA LYS A 186 16.09 -20.81 1.41
C LYS A 186 15.84 -20.25 2.81
N GLU A 187 16.59 -20.77 3.80
CA GLU A 187 16.54 -20.26 5.19
C GLU A 187 15.10 -20.20 5.76
N GLY A 188 14.31 -21.25 5.51
CA GLY A 188 12.93 -21.32 6.00
C GLY A 188 11.99 -20.27 5.37
N SER A 189 12.29 -19.79 4.17
CA SER A 189 11.57 -18.68 3.54
C SER A 189 10.12 -18.96 3.15
N ASN A 190 9.67 -20.22 3.11
CA ASN A 190 8.27 -20.62 2.93
C ASN A 190 7.51 -19.76 1.91
N GLU A 191 7.76 -19.96 0.60
CA GLU A 191 7.11 -19.18 -0.47
C GLU A 191 7.45 -17.65 -0.50
N ARG A 192 8.24 -17.12 0.44
CA ARG A 192 8.68 -15.72 0.46
C ARG A 192 9.82 -15.42 -0.52
N SER A 193 10.50 -16.45 -1.02
CA SER A 193 11.61 -16.32 -1.97
C SER A 193 11.26 -15.48 -3.20
N GLY A 194 10.04 -15.62 -3.71
CA GLY A 194 9.59 -14.93 -4.92
C GLY A 194 9.47 -13.41 -4.81
N THR A 195 9.39 -12.88 -3.61
CA THR A 195 9.39 -11.43 -3.36
C THR A 195 10.78 -10.88 -3.08
N ARG A 196 11.76 -11.74 -2.75
CA ARG A 196 13.13 -11.38 -2.32
C ARG A 196 14.16 -11.40 -3.44
N THR A 197 13.72 -11.39 -4.69
CA THR A 197 14.59 -11.42 -5.87
C THR A 197 15.37 -10.12 -6.04
N PRO A 198 16.55 -10.15 -6.68
CA PRO A 198 17.38 -8.95 -6.88
C PRO A 198 16.66 -7.83 -7.62
N MET A 199 16.94 -6.57 -7.24
CA MET A 199 16.45 -5.39 -7.96
C MET A 199 16.93 -5.39 -9.40
N GLN A 200 16.06 -4.96 -10.32
CA GLN A 200 16.32 -4.93 -11.75
C GLN A 200 16.63 -3.50 -12.23
N TRP A 201 17.91 -3.21 -12.39
CA TRP A 201 18.38 -1.87 -12.77
C TRP A 201 18.48 -1.69 -14.29
N THR A 202 19.11 -2.65 -14.97
CA THR A 202 19.44 -2.55 -16.41
C THR A 202 19.06 -3.84 -17.16
N LYS A 203 19.18 -3.81 -18.47
CA LYS A 203 19.06 -5.02 -19.32
C LYS A 203 20.32 -5.89 -19.34
N GLY A 204 21.39 -5.44 -18.69
CA GLY A 204 22.66 -6.12 -18.66
C GLY A 204 22.70 -7.36 -17.78
N LYS A 205 23.91 -7.92 -17.61
CA LYS A 205 24.16 -9.11 -16.78
C LYS A 205 23.55 -8.94 -15.38
N ASN A 206 22.84 -9.97 -14.92
CA ASN A 206 22.15 -9.99 -13.62
C ASN A 206 21.25 -8.76 -13.39
N ALA A 207 20.65 -8.24 -14.45
CA ALA A 207 19.86 -6.99 -14.40
C ALA A 207 20.60 -5.80 -13.77
N GLY A 208 21.93 -5.75 -13.88
CA GLY A 208 22.75 -4.69 -13.26
C GLY A 208 22.90 -4.79 -11.74
N PHE A 209 22.37 -5.85 -11.12
CA PHE A 209 22.42 -6.04 -9.67
C PHE A 209 23.80 -6.49 -9.18
N SER A 210 24.49 -7.37 -9.93
CA SER A 210 25.76 -7.95 -9.52
C SER A 210 26.63 -8.31 -10.72
N THR A 211 27.93 -8.22 -10.55
CA THR A 211 28.96 -8.69 -11.51
C THR A 211 29.26 -10.19 -11.40
N SER A 212 28.77 -10.87 -10.38
CA SER A 212 28.95 -12.31 -10.14
C SER A 212 28.42 -13.16 -11.30
N ALA A 213 28.82 -14.44 -11.35
CA ALA A 213 28.19 -15.41 -12.25
C ALA A 213 26.71 -15.59 -11.86
N PRO A 214 25.76 -15.75 -12.82
CA PRO A 214 24.34 -15.83 -12.51
C PRO A 214 23.96 -16.95 -11.55
N ASP A 215 24.66 -18.07 -11.58
CA ASP A 215 24.49 -19.22 -10.69
C ASP A 215 24.95 -18.98 -9.25
N LYS A 216 25.68 -17.88 -9.02
CA LYS A 216 26.16 -17.45 -7.69
C LYS A 216 25.21 -16.46 -7.01
N LEU A 217 24.16 -16.00 -7.68
CA LEU A 217 23.16 -15.15 -7.03
C LEU A 217 22.37 -15.96 -6.00
N TYR A 218 22.05 -15.30 -4.89
CA TYR A 218 21.22 -15.94 -3.83
C TYR A 218 19.84 -16.32 -4.37
N PHE A 219 19.19 -15.43 -5.10
CA PHE A 219 18.01 -15.66 -5.93
C PHE A 219 18.25 -15.18 -7.35
N PRO A 220 17.63 -15.80 -8.36
CA PRO A 220 17.77 -15.36 -9.74
C PRO A 220 17.07 -14.02 -9.99
N VAL A 221 17.51 -13.30 -11.01
CA VAL A 221 16.77 -12.18 -11.58
C VAL A 221 15.68 -12.70 -12.54
N ASP A 222 14.63 -11.92 -12.78
CA ASP A 222 13.64 -12.21 -13.81
C ASP A 222 14.22 -11.86 -15.18
N THR A 223 14.66 -12.88 -15.92
CA THR A 223 15.26 -12.73 -17.25
C THR A 223 14.23 -12.63 -18.37
N GLU A 224 12.96 -12.95 -18.11
CA GLU A 224 11.93 -13.02 -19.15
C GLU A 224 11.45 -11.64 -19.62
N ASN A 225 11.69 -10.60 -18.84
CA ASN A 225 11.05 -9.31 -19.09
C ASN A 225 11.96 -8.11 -18.88
N GLY A 226 12.88 -7.87 -19.83
CA GLY A 226 13.76 -6.69 -19.82
C GLY A 226 13.03 -5.32 -19.81
N LYS A 227 11.68 -5.31 -19.82
CA LYS A 227 10.86 -4.10 -19.64
C LYS A 227 10.68 -3.72 -18.17
N LEU A 228 10.88 -4.67 -17.26
CA LEU A 228 10.76 -4.46 -15.81
C LEU A 228 12.09 -4.06 -15.19
N THR A 229 12.76 -3.09 -15.79
CA THR A 229 14.02 -2.52 -15.31
C THR A 229 13.91 -1.00 -15.19
N VAL A 230 14.70 -0.41 -14.31
CA VAL A 230 14.79 1.06 -14.18
C VAL A 230 15.19 1.68 -15.51
N GLU A 231 16.24 1.14 -16.17
CA GLU A 231 16.73 1.61 -17.46
C GLU A 231 15.65 1.65 -18.54
N ALA A 232 14.84 0.60 -18.65
CA ALA A 232 13.78 0.52 -19.65
C ALA A 232 12.64 1.51 -19.41
N GLN A 233 12.41 1.91 -18.16
CA GLN A 233 11.26 2.73 -17.77
C GLN A 233 11.61 4.19 -17.51
N GLN A 234 12.87 4.51 -17.23
CA GLN A 234 13.29 5.83 -16.79
C GLN A 234 12.99 6.94 -17.81
N GLY A 235 13.10 6.68 -19.11
CA GLY A 235 12.82 7.61 -20.20
C GLY A 235 11.41 7.57 -20.74
N ASP A 236 10.61 6.55 -20.37
CA ASP A 236 9.23 6.38 -20.85
C ASP A 236 8.24 7.10 -19.92
N GLN A 237 7.65 8.20 -20.41
CA GLN A 237 6.66 8.99 -19.68
C GLN A 237 5.37 8.23 -19.34
N ASN A 238 5.11 7.10 -20.03
CA ASN A 238 3.95 6.24 -19.83
C ASN A 238 4.26 5.00 -18.97
N SER A 239 5.51 4.82 -18.56
CA SER A 239 5.93 3.71 -17.71
C SER A 239 5.28 3.75 -16.32
N LEU A 240 5.30 2.62 -15.63
CA LEU A 240 4.86 2.54 -14.22
C LEU A 240 5.75 3.40 -13.32
N LEU A 241 7.08 3.39 -13.57
CA LEU A 241 8.04 4.21 -12.82
C LEU A 241 7.72 5.71 -12.95
N SER A 242 7.48 6.19 -14.17
CA SER A 242 7.11 7.59 -14.42
C SER A 242 5.76 7.95 -13.80
N TYR A 243 4.79 7.04 -13.82
CA TYR A 243 3.51 7.23 -13.18
C TYR A 243 3.65 7.28 -11.65
N THR A 244 4.45 6.41 -11.06
CA THR A 244 4.74 6.41 -9.62
C THR A 244 5.42 7.72 -9.20
N ARG A 245 6.39 8.23 -9.97
CA ARG A 245 6.98 9.55 -9.73
C ARG A 245 5.95 10.68 -9.75
N LYS A 246 5.02 10.67 -10.70
CA LYS A 246 3.94 11.67 -10.76
C LYS A 246 3.02 11.60 -9.54
N LEU A 247 2.68 10.39 -9.08
CA LEU A 247 1.90 10.18 -7.86
C LEU A 247 2.63 10.70 -6.61
N THR A 248 3.93 10.39 -6.48
CA THR A 248 4.74 10.85 -5.36
C THR A 248 4.87 12.38 -5.35
N ALA A 249 5.14 12.99 -6.50
CA ALA A 249 5.18 14.44 -6.63
C ALA A 249 3.84 15.11 -6.29
N LEU A 250 2.72 14.53 -6.77
CA LEU A 250 1.39 15.02 -6.43
C LEU A 250 1.12 14.91 -4.92
N ARG A 251 1.47 13.78 -4.30
CA ARG A 251 1.31 13.58 -2.85
C ARG A 251 2.07 14.64 -2.05
N HIS A 252 3.30 14.95 -2.41
CA HIS A 252 4.11 15.97 -1.72
C HIS A 252 3.60 17.41 -1.93
N SER A 253 2.94 17.70 -3.07
CA SER A 253 2.42 19.02 -3.37
C SER A 253 0.98 19.25 -2.86
N ALA A 254 0.24 18.20 -2.58
CA ALA A 254 -1.16 18.21 -2.20
C ALA A 254 -1.33 17.82 -0.73
N LYS A 255 -1.48 18.79 0.15
CA LYS A 255 -1.57 18.59 1.62
C LYS A 255 -2.66 17.59 2.01
N ALA A 256 -3.82 17.62 1.34
CA ALA A 256 -4.90 16.66 1.63
C ALA A 256 -4.56 15.22 1.21
N LEU A 257 -3.58 15.00 0.32
CA LEU A 257 -3.10 13.67 -0.04
C LEU A 257 -1.94 13.19 0.82
N ASP A 258 -1.36 14.06 1.63
CA ASP A 258 -0.26 13.75 2.53
C ASP A 258 -0.74 12.96 3.77
N ASN A 259 0.16 12.74 4.72
CA ASN A 259 -0.06 11.90 5.91
C ASN A 259 -1.21 12.38 6.78
N GLU A 260 -1.36 13.71 6.92
CA GLU A 260 -2.33 14.37 7.78
C GLU A 260 -3.73 14.47 7.18
N GLY A 261 -3.88 14.18 5.88
CA GLY A 261 -5.17 14.31 5.23
C GLY A 261 -6.20 13.30 5.77
N ASP A 262 -7.40 13.78 6.06
CA ASP A 262 -8.53 12.93 6.40
C ASP A 262 -8.92 12.00 5.23
N TRP A 263 -9.59 10.91 5.54
CA TRP A 263 -10.04 9.91 4.58
C TRP A 263 -11.49 9.53 4.83
N LYS A 264 -12.25 9.41 3.74
CA LYS A 264 -13.63 8.95 3.79
C LYS A 264 -13.96 8.13 2.54
N LEU A 265 -14.37 6.89 2.71
CA LEU A 265 -14.95 6.09 1.63
C LEU A 265 -16.32 6.66 1.24
N LEU A 266 -16.54 6.87 -0.06
CA LEU A 266 -17.79 7.42 -0.58
C LEU A 266 -18.74 6.36 -1.14
N ASN A 267 -18.28 5.11 -1.30
CA ASN A 267 -19.11 3.98 -1.64
C ASN A 267 -20.13 3.71 -0.53
N GLN A 268 -21.39 3.53 -0.89
CA GLN A 268 -22.43 3.05 0.01
C GLN A 268 -22.36 1.52 0.15
N LYS A 269 -23.02 0.98 1.15
CA LYS A 269 -23.11 -0.47 1.36
C LYS A 269 -23.62 -1.18 0.10
N GLY A 270 -22.87 -2.18 -0.35
CA GLY A 270 -23.19 -2.95 -1.55
C GLY A 270 -22.70 -2.34 -2.86
N GLN A 271 -22.09 -1.15 -2.83
CA GLN A 271 -21.43 -0.55 -3.98
C GLN A 271 -19.94 -0.91 -3.95
N GLU A 272 -19.53 -1.84 -4.79
CA GLU A 272 -18.17 -2.36 -4.77
C GLU A 272 -17.25 -1.63 -5.75
N TYR A 273 -17.68 -1.41 -7.01
CA TYR A 273 -16.86 -0.84 -8.08
C TYR A 273 -17.49 0.40 -8.72
N PRO A 274 -16.69 1.43 -9.02
CA PRO A 274 -15.31 1.64 -8.60
C PRO A 274 -15.23 1.96 -7.11
N MET A 275 -14.05 1.76 -6.46
CA MET A 275 -13.76 2.36 -5.16
C MET A 275 -13.61 3.87 -5.33
N VAL A 276 -14.31 4.62 -4.50
CA VAL A 276 -14.25 6.09 -4.51
C VAL A 276 -14.08 6.59 -3.10
N TYR A 277 -13.07 7.39 -2.85
CA TYR A 277 -12.85 8.01 -1.55
C TYR A 277 -12.41 9.46 -1.64
N GLU A 278 -12.71 10.19 -0.61
CA GLU A 278 -12.33 11.58 -0.41
C GLU A 278 -11.10 11.68 0.48
N ARG A 279 -10.21 12.62 0.16
CA ARG A 279 -9.10 13.07 0.98
C ARG A 279 -9.26 14.56 1.22
N THR A 280 -9.18 15.01 2.48
CA THR A 280 -9.39 16.42 2.84
C THR A 280 -8.39 16.89 3.89
N LEU A 281 -7.93 18.14 3.76
CA LEU A 281 -7.19 18.84 4.80
C LEU A 281 -7.45 20.35 4.67
N GLY A 282 -8.07 20.93 5.69
CA GLY A 282 -8.53 22.31 5.62
C GLY A 282 -9.52 22.51 4.46
N GLU A 283 -9.21 23.43 3.56
CA GLU A 283 -10.04 23.68 2.37
C GLU A 283 -9.69 22.78 1.16
N GLU A 284 -8.57 22.11 1.23
CA GLU A 284 -8.11 21.25 0.13
C GLU A 284 -8.87 19.93 0.13
N LYS A 285 -9.37 19.54 -1.04
CA LYS A 285 -10.16 18.32 -1.23
C LYS A 285 -9.80 17.63 -2.53
N TYR A 286 -9.62 16.31 -2.43
CA TYR A 286 -9.46 15.41 -3.57
C TYR A 286 -10.46 14.25 -3.50
N VAL A 287 -10.89 13.80 -4.67
CA VAL A 287 -11.64 12.56 -4.86
C VAL A 287 -10.80 11.62 -5.69
N VAL A 288 -10.56 10.43 -5.15
CA VAL A 288 -9.81 9.37 -5.80
C VAL A 288 -10.75 8.28 -6.25
N VAL A 289 -10.60 7.85 -7.50
CA VAL A 289 -11.39 6.79 -8.13
C VAL A 289 -10.46 5.66 -8.54
N VAL A 290 -10.80 4.42 -8.17
CA VAL A 290 -10.00 3.23 -8.46
C VAL A 290 -10.91 2.11 -8.99
N ASN A 291 -10.73 1.71 -10.25
CA ASN A 291 -11.43 0.60 -10.87
C ASN A 291 -10.44 -0.45 -11.39
N PRO A 292 -10.07 -1.46 -10.58
CA PRO A 292 -9.12 -2.49 -10.99
C PRO A 292 -9.71 -3.55 -11.93
N GLY A 293 -11.04 -3.66 -12.01
CA GLY A 293 -11.72 -4.64 -12.86
C GLY A 293 -11.68 -4.28 -14.35
N VAL A 294 -11.72 -5.28 -15.22
CA VAL A 294 -11.77 -5.06 -16.70
C VAL A 294 -13.10 -4.49 -17.20
N LYS A 295 -14.16 -4.55 -16.39
CA LYS A 295 -15.45 -3.98 -16.76
C LYS A 295 -15.53 -2.51 -16.36
N ALA A 296 -16.19 -1.72 -17.20
CA ALA A 296 -16.56 -0.37 -16.83
C ALA A 296 -17.53 -0.38 -15.63
N ALA A 297 -17.38 0.60 -14.76
CA ALA A 297 -18.19 0.75 -13.57
C ALA A 297 -18.71 2.19 -13.44
N SER A 298 -19.86 2.35 -12.81
CA SER A 298 -20.45 3.67 -12.55
C SER A 298 -20.97 3.74 -11.13
N LEU A 299 -20.75 4.87 -10.48
CA LEU A 299 -21.15 5.10 -9.11
C LEU A 299 -21.79 6.48 -8.98
N ASN A 300 -22.92 6.55 -8.29
CA ASN A 300 -23.52 7.78 -7.83
C ASN A 300 -23.18 7.95 -6.34
N ILE A 301 -22.60 9.09 -6.01
CA ILE A 301 -22.26 9.46 -4.63
C ILE A 301 -23.00 10.74 -4.23
N SER A 302 -23.18 10.98 -2.95
CA SER A 302 -23.62 12.28 -2.46
C SER A 302 -22.64 13.35 -2.94
N SER A 303 -23.15 14.52 -3.37
CA SER A 303 -22.27 15.58 -3.87
C SER A 303 -21.25 15.99 -2.81
N VAL A 304 -19.98 16.03 -3.22
CA VAL A 304 -18.89 16.53 -2.36
C VAL A 304 -18.74 18.04 -2.39
N GLY A 305 -19.56 18.70 -3.24
CA GLY A 305 -19.52 20.16 -3.48
C GLY A 305 -18.35 20.58 -4.39
N GLY A 306 -18.55 21.62 -5.17
CA GLY A 306 -17.51 22.19 -6.04
C GLY A 306 -17.38 21.51 -7.42
N LYS A 307 -16.43 22.02 -8.21
CA LYS A 307 -16.09 21.54 -9.56
C LYS A 307 -14.91 20.57 -9.49
N SER A 308 -15.06 19.41 -10.10
CA SER A 308 -13.98 18.42 -10.17
C SER A 308 -13.04 18.70 -11.35
N VAL A 309 -11.74 18.76 -11.08
CA VAL A 309 -10.67 18.91 -12.07
C VAL A 309 -9.74 17.71 -11.99
N SER A 310 -9.56 16.97 -13.08
CA SER A 310 -8.64 15.82 -13.11
C SER A 310 -7.20 16.29 -13.03
N VAL A 311 -6.44 15.78 -12.06
CA VAL A 311 -5.02 16.13 -11.87
C VAL A 311 -4.07 15.01 -12.28
N LEU A 312 -4.51 13.75 -12.16
CA LEU A 312 -3.76 12.59 -12.63
C LEU A 312 -4.72 11.44 -12.94
N SER A 313 -4.47 10.69 -14.02
CA SER A 313 -5.28 9.52 -14.35
C SER A 313 -4.50 8.46 -15.12
N THR A 314 -4.99 7.22 -15.03
CA THR A 314 -4.69 6.11 -15.92
C THR A 314 -6.01 5.50 -16.39
N GLY A 315 -6.15 5.17 -17.68
CA GLY A 315 -7.45 4.85 -18.28
C GLY A 315 -8.40 6.05 -18.32
N LYS A 316 -9.69 5.80 -18.59
CA LYS A 316 -10.69 6.85 -18.72
C LYS A 316 -11.63 6.89 -17.51
N VAL A 317 -11.62 8.00 -16.78
CA VAL A 317 -12.56 8.26 -15.69
C VAL A 317 -13.23 9.61 -15.96
N VAL A 318 -14.54 9.64 -15.83
CA VAL A 318 -15.35 10.86 -15.96
C VAL A 318 -16.02 11.10 -14.62
N TYR A 319 -15.83 12.29 -14.09
CA TYR A 319 -16.50 12.77 -12.89
C TYR A 319 -17.37 13.97 -13.26
N LYS A 320 -18.67 13.87 -13.02
CA LYS A 320 -19.64 14.95 -13.23
C LYS A 320 -20.19 15.38 -11.88
N SER A 321 -19.83 16.59 -11.46
CA SER A 321 -20.38 17.21 -10.26
C SER A 321 -21.84 17.61 -10.47
N GLY A 322 -22.68 17.39 -9.47
CA GLY A 322 -24.09 17.77 -9.45
C GLY A 322 -24.47 18.45 -8.13
N ARG A 323 -25.65 19.05 -8.06
CA ARG A 323 -26.08 19.77 -6.85
C ARG A 323 -26.29 18.85 -5.62
N LYS A 324 -26.88 17.67 -5.84
CA LYS A 324 -27.16 16.69 -4.77
C LYS A 324 -26.37 15.40 -4.93
N THR A 325 -26.06 15.04 -6.17
CA THR A 325 -25.45 13.76 -6.52
C THR A 325 -24.38 13.99 -7.57
N ASP A 326 -23.20 13.47 -7.32
CA ASP A 326 -22.12 13.40 -8.28
C ASP A 326 -22.12 12.04 -8.98
N VAL A 327 -21.78 12.00 -10.26
CA VAL A 327 -21.77 10.80 -11.08
C VAL A 327 -20.36 10.50 -11.53
N ILE A 328 -19.86 9.31 -11.19
CA ILE A 328 -18.55 8.84 -11.59
C ILE A 328 -18.71 7.66 -12.54
N LYS A 329 -18.01 7.72 -13.70
CA LYS A 329 -17.94 6.63 -14.68
C LYS A 329 -16.49 6.30 -14.94
N ALA A 330 -16.09 5.08 -14.66
CA ALA A 330 -14.74 4.58 -14.85
C ALA A 330 -14.72 3.45 -15.90
N SER A 331 -13.83 3.54 -16.88
CA SER A 331 -13.55 2.42 -17.78
C SER A 331 -12.97 1.23 -16.99
N GLY A 332 -12.90 0.06 -17.62
CA GLY A 332 -12.13 -1.05 -17.03
C GLY A 332 -10.67 -0.67 -16.87
N ILE A 333 -10.04 -1.14 -15.79
CA ILE A 333 -8.64 -0.88 -15.41
C ILE A 333 -8.33 0.61 -15.54
N SER A 334 -8.85 1.39 -14.61
CA SER A 334 -8.67 2.85 -14.59
C SER A 334 -8.62 3.40 -13.19
N ALA A 335 -7.89 4.50 -13.03
CA ALA A 335 -7.89 5.30 -11.81
C ALA A 335 -7.74 6.78 -12.15
N ALA A 336 -8.27 7.64 -11.30
CA ALA A 336 -8.09 9.09 -11.43
C ALA A 336 -8.13 9.76 -10.05
N ILE A 337 -7.43 10.88 -9.99
CA ILE A 337 -7.41 11.79 -8.85
C ILE A 337 -7.98 13.12 -9.35
N PHE A 338 -9.03 13.60 -8.69
CA PHE A 338 -9.68 14.86 -9.00
C PHE A 338 -9.47 15.82 -7.82
N LYS A 339 -8.99 17.01 -8.11
CA LYS A 339 -9.09 18.15 -7.19
C LYS A 339 -10.51 18.70 -7.25
N VAL A 340 -11.10 19.00 -6.10
CA VAL A 340 -12.42 19.63 -6.01
C VAL A 340 -12.21 21.10 -5.69
N GLU A 341 -12.55 21.96 -6.64
CA GLU A 341 -12.47 23.41 -6.53
C GLU A 341 -13.85 23.97 -6.16
N ARG A 342 -13.87 24.93 -5.24
CA ARG A 342 -15.11 25.63 -4.82
C ARG A 342 -15.63 26.59 -5.87
#